data_d12c5db52016a047de4eabd5fbc36a9e
#
_entry.id   d12c5db52016a047de4eabd5fbc36a9e
#
_cell.length_a   1.000
_cell.length_b   1.000
_cell.length_c   1.000
_cell.angle_alpha   90.00
_cell.angle_beta   90.00
_cell.angle_gamma   90.00
#
_symmetry.space_group_name_H-M   'P 1'
#
loop_
_entity.id
_entity.type
_entity.pdbx_description
1 polymer ?
#
loop_
_entity_poly.entity_id
_entity_poly.type
_entity_poly.pdbx_seq_one_letter_code
_entity_poly.pdbx_strand_id
1 'polypeptide(L)'
;SKVFAYHTSVYYRDAFGIFASNGILFNHESPRRGPTFVTKKIVQALVRIKLKKQQCLTLGNLYAIRDWGHAKDYVESMWKILQYKKPDDWVIATNEEMTVKEFINKCAKKLNITLQWKFKGIKEIAIDKNSKKTIIKIDKKYFRPGEVDFLKGDYSKAKKLLKWKPKYKSDDLINDMIEYEKDLYE
;
A
#
# COMPACT_ATOMS: atom_id res chain seq x y z
N SER A 1 -9.80 14.82 11.76
CA SER A 1 -9.11 14.26 12.97
C SER A 1 -7.59 14.26 12.82
N LYS A 2 -6.99 13.79 11.70
CA LYS A 2 -5.52 13.72 11.54
C LYS A 2 -4.83 15.09 11.59
N VAL A 3 -5.40 16.11 10.94
CA VAL A 3 -4.90 17.49 10.98
C VAL A 3 -4.94 18.04 12.41
N PHE A 4 -6.04 17.79 13.13
CA PHE A 4 -6.14 18.19 14.53
C PHE A 4 -5.05 17.53 15.39
N ALA A 5 -4.87 16.22 15.26
CA ALA A 5 -3.83 15.50 16.01
C ALA A 5 -2.41 16.05 15.71
N TYR A 6 -2.14 16.35 14.44
CA TYR A 6 -0.87 16.97 14.03
C TYR A 6 -0.63 18.30 14.76
N HIS A 7 -1.56 19.24 14.66
CA HIS A 7 -1.41 20.54 15.31
C HIS A 7 -1.38 20.45 16.83
N THR A 8 -2.13 19.52 17.44
CA THR A 8 -2.05 19.27 18.88
C THR A 8 -0.65 18.80 19.28
N SER A 9 -0.04 17.88 18.54
CA SER A 9 1.33 17.42 18.81
C SER A 9 2.34 18.56 18.70
N VAL A 10 2.21 19.42 17.67
CA VAL A 10 3.06 20.62 17.51
C VAL A 10 2.89 21.56 18.69
N TYR A 11 1.64 21.86 19.06
CA TYR A 11 1.35 22.77 20.20
C TYR A 11 1.98 22.26 21.51
N TYR A 12 1.79 20.99 21.86
CA TYR A 12 2.35 20.43 23.09
C TYR A 12 3.90 20.39 23.07
N ARG A 13 4.49 20.12 21.91
CA ARG A 13 5.92 20.19 21.72
C ARG A 13 6.46 21.59 22.00
N ASP A 14 5.83 22.60 21.41
CA ASP A 14 6.35 23.98 21.42
C ASP A 14 6.02 24.70 22.75
N ALA A 15 4.84 24.48 23.32
CA ALA A 15 4.41 25.15 24.55
C ALA A 15 4.93 24.48 25.83
N PHE A 16 5.12 23.17 25.85
CA PHE A 16 5.45 22.42 27.07
C PHE A 16 6.79 21.68 26.98
N GLY A 17 7.55 21.82 25.89
CA GLY A 17 8.83 21.15 25.72
C GLY A 17 8.77 19.62 25.66
N ILE A 18 7.59 19.06 25.37
CA ILE A 18 7.40 17.61 25.28
C ILE A 18 8.09 17.07 24.02
N PHE A 19 8.78 15.94 24.13
CA PHE A 19 9.36 15.27 22.97
C PHE A 19 8.25 14.61 22.15
N ALA A 20 7.53 15.40 21.35
CA ALA A 20 6.46 14.96 20.48
C ALA A 20 6.86 15.11 19.00
N SER A 21 6.98 14.01 18.31
CA SER A 21 7.30 13.97 16.87
C SER A 21 6.12 13.45 16.07
N ASN A 22 5.82 14.09 14.93
CA ASN A 22 4.82 13.59 14.01
C ASN A 22 5.46 12.71 12.91
N GLY A 23 4.93 11.52 12.72
CA GLY A 23 5.21 10.69 11.56
C GLY A 23 4.09 10.83 10.52
N ILE A 24 4.39 11.47 9.40
CA ILE A 24 3.50 11.52 8.24
C ILE A 24 3.79 10.30 7.37
N LEU A 25 3.14 9.19 7.75
CA LEU A 25 3.41 7.88 7.17
C LEU A 25 2.56 7.67 5.92
N PHE A 26 3.21 7.43 4.79
CA PHE A 26 2.54 7.00 3.58
C PHE A 26 2.03 5.56 3.71
N ASN A 27 1.38 5.03 2.70
CA ASN A 27 0.74 3.72 2.82
C ASN A 27 1.80 2.64 3.09
N HIS A 28 1.64 1.93 4.20
CA HIS A 28 2.54 0.86 4.59
C HIS A 28 1.76 -0.44 4.76
N GLU A 29 2.26 -1.46 4.12
CA GLU A 29 1.58 -2.72 3.90
C GLU A 29 2.39 -3.88 4.48
N SER A 30 1.71 -4.97 4.78
CA SER A 30 2.33 -6.21 5.23
C SER A 30 1.34 -7.37 5.15
N PRO A 31 1.75 -8.62 5.42
CA PRO A 31 0.84 -9.73 5.63
C PRO A 31 -0.29 -9.47 6.64
N ARG A 32 -0.02 -8.62 7.64
CA ARG A 32 -0.98 -8.25 8.70
C ARG A 32 -1.92 -7.09 8.32
N ARG A 33 -1.84 -6.58 7.09
CA ARG A 33 -2.75 -5.51 6.64
C ARG A 33 -4.20 -5.96 6.72
N GLY A 34 -5.10 -5.09 7.15
CA GLY A 34 -6.53 -5.39 7.23
C GLY A 34 -7.13 -5.77 5.86
N PRO A 35 -8.09 -6.70 5.81
CA PRO A 35 -8.60 -7.28 4.55
C PRO A 35 -9.40 -6.30 3.69
N THR A 36 -9.82 -5.17 4.24
CA THR A 36 -10.55 -4.11 3.51
C THR A 36 -9.63 -3.19 2.70
N PHE A 37 -8.32 -3.20 2.97
CA PHE A 37 -7.35 -2.39 2.24
C PHE A 37 -7.03 -3.00 0.88
N VAL A 38 -6.84 -2.13 -0.12
CA VAL A 38 -6.76 -2.53 -1.54
C VAL A 38 -5.65 -3.54 -1.82
N THR A 39 -4.46 -3.36 -1.27
CA THR A 39 -3.33 -4.28 -1.45
C THR A 39 -3.61 -5.67 -0.90
N LYS A 40 -4.09 -5.75 0.36
CA LYS A 40 -4.45 -7.03 0.99
C LYS A 40 -5.61 -7.70 0.24
N LYS A 41 -6.64 -6.92 -0.13
CA LYS A 41 -7.77 -7.42 -0.92
C LYS A 41 -7.33 -8.02 -2.26
N ILE A 42 -6.36 -7.39 -2.95
CA ILE A 42 -5.83 -7.88 -4.22
C ILE A 42 -5.09 -9.20 -4.01
N VAL A 43 -4.15 -9.24 -3.06
CA VAL A 43 -3.34 -10.44 -2.79
C VAL A 43 -4.23 -11.62 -2.40
N GLN A 44 -5.14 -11.43 -1.44
CA GLN A 44 -6.08 -12.46 -1.01
C GLN A 44 -6.92 -13.00 -2.16
N ALA A 45 -7.50 -12.09 -2.96
CA ALA A 45 -8.35 -12.51 -4.07
C ALA A 45 -7.57 -13.28 -5.14
N LEU A 46 -6.37 -12.81 -5.52
CA LEU A 46 -5.58 -13.49 -6.55
C LEU A 46 -5.06 -14.86 -6.08
N VAL A 47 -4.66 -15.00 -4.81
CA VAL A 47 -4.31 -16.30 -4.23
C VAL A 47 -5.53 -17.24 -4.24
N ARG A 48 -6.70 -16.79 -3.77
CA ARG A 48 -7.93 -17.58 -3.78
C ARG A 48 -8.38 -17.95 -5.19
N ILE A 49 -8.24 -17.05 -6.17
CA ILE A 49 -8.53 -17.34 -7.58
C ILE A 49 -7.60 -18.43 -8.09
N LYS A 50 -6.29 -18.33 -7.80
CA LYS A 50 -5.32 -19.36 -8.17
C LYS A 50 -5.66 -20.72 -7.58
N LEU A 51 -6.13 -20.75 -6.33
CA LEU A 51 -6.57 -21.96 -5.63
C LEU A 51 -8.02 -22.38 -5.95
N LYS A 52 -8.66 -21.73 -6.93
CA LYS A 52 -10.08 -21.99 -7.34
C LYS A 52 -11.11 -21.78 -6.22
N LYS A 53 -10.74 -21.05 -5.16
CA LYS A 53 -11.62 -20.72 -4.01
C LYS A 53 -12.41 -19.43 -4.20
N GLN A 54 -12.08 -18.65 -5.23
CA GLN A 54 -12.78 -17.41 -5.62
C GLN A 54 -12.80 -17.29 -7.14
N GLN A 55 -13.87 -16.73 -7.70
CA GLN A 55 -14.01 -16.61 -9.16
C GLN A 55 -13.49 -15.26 -9.68
N CYS A 56 -13.76 -14.17 -8.97
CA CYS A 56 -13.49 -12.84 -9.46
C CYS A 56 -13.20 -11.85 -8.31
N LEU A 57 -12.34 -10.89 -8.58
CA LEU A 57 -12.06 -9.73 -7.73
C LEU A 57 -12.79 -8.50 -8.30
N THR A 58 -13.53 -7.78 -7.46
CA THR A 58 -14.18 -6.52 -7.85
C THR A 58 -13.53 -5.36 -7.14
N LEU A 59 -13.13 -4.34 -7.92
CA LEU A 59 -12.41 -3.15 -7.46
C LEU A 59 -13.08 -1.86 -7.97
N GLY A 60 -12.61 -0.71 -7.48
CA GLY A 60 -12.94 0.62 -7.99
C GLY A 60 -11.86 1.15 -8.95
N ASN A 61 -11.28 2.31 -8.62
CA ASN A 61 -10.28 2.98 -9.43
C ASN A 61 -8.97 2.18 -9.53
N LEU A 62 -8.63 1.73 -10.73
CA LEU A 62 -7.37 1.01 -11.00
C LEU A 62 -6.18 1.93 -11.26
N TYR A 63 -6.44 3.21 -11.48
CA TYR A 63 -5.43 4.18 -11.92
C TYR A 63 -4.95 5.12 -10.81
N ALA A 64 -5.54 5.01 -9.63
CA ALA A 64 -5.05 5.72 -8.45
C ALA A 64 -3.60 5.34 -8.17
N ILE A 65 -2.73 6.36 -8.07
CA ILE A 65 -1.29 6.20 -7.82
C ILE A 65 -1.03 6.33 -6.33
N ARG A 66 -0.27 5.40 -5.78
CA ARG A 66 0.08 5.35 -4.35
C ARG A 66 1.58 5.04 -4.18
N ASP A 67 2.09 5.47 -3.06
CA ASP A 67 3.38 5.09 -2.53
C ASP A 67 3.12 4.01 -1.46
N TRP A 68 3.50 2.76 -1.75
CA TRP A 68 3.33 1.62 -0.85
C TRP A 68 4.68 1.09 -0.37
N GLY A 69 4.92 1.18 0.93
CA GLY A 69 6.10 0.61 1.55
C GLY A 69 5.79 -0.59 2.44
N HIS A 70 6.84 -1.27 2.87
CA HIS A 70 6.73 -2.40 3.80
C HIS A 70 6.66 -1.90 5.24
N ALA A 71 5.71 -2.39 6.03
CA ALA A 71 5.50 -1.95 7.42
C ALA A 71 6.74 -2.10 8.31
N LYS A 72 7.61 -3.08 8.06
CA LYS A 72 8.87 -3.27 8.79
C LYS A 72 9.78 -2.04 8.68
N ASP A 73 9.87 -1.40 7.51
CA ASP A 73 10.63 -0.17 7.32
C ASP A 73 10.04 1.01 8.11
N TYR A 74 8.70 1.08 8.15
CA TYR A 74 8.00 2.15 8.86
C TYR A 74 8.16 2.03 10.38
N VAL A 75 8.11 0.82 10.92
CA VAL A 75 8.40 0.58 12.35
C VAL A 75 9.83 0.99 12.70
N GLU A 76 10.82 0.66 11.85
CA GLU A 76 12.21 1.12 12.05
C GLU A 76 12.29 2.66 12.04
N SER A 77 11.54 3.32 11.17
CA SER A 77 11.51 4.78 11.13
C SER A 77 10.95 5.40 12.42
N MET A 78 9.89 4.82 12.98
CA MET A 78 9.30 5.29 14.24
C MET A 78 10.31 5.23 15.37
N TRP A 79 11.07 4.15 15.48
CA TRP A 79 12.15 4.04 16.48
C TRP A 79 13.23 5.08 16.25
N LYS A 80 13.71 5.28 15.01
CA LYS A 80 14.74 6.29 14.69
C LYS A 80 14.28 7.72 14.95
N ILE A 81 13.01 8.03 14.74
CA ILE A 81 12.41 9.33 15.05
C ILE A 81 12.54 9.63 16.53
N LEU A 82 12.28 8.65 17.40
CA LEU A 82 12.39 8.81 18.86
C LEU A 82 13.85 8.88 19.34
N GLN A 83 14.81 8.39 18.56
CA GLN A 83 16.24 8.50 18.87
C GLN A 83 16.87 9.79 18.34
N TYR A 84 16.13 10.61 17.62
CA TYR A 84 16.68 11.85 17.09
C TYR A 84 16.86 12.90 18.19
N LYS A 85 17.85 13.78 18.05
CA LYS A 85 18.27 14.75 19.08
C LYS A 85 17.19 15.76 19.51
N LYS A 86 16.15 15.95 18.72
CA LYS A 86 15.03 16.85 18.99
C LYS A 86 13.75 16.36 18.30
N PRO A 87 12.57 16.67 18.86
CA PRO A 87 11.32 16.34 18.22
C PRO A 87 11.14 17.14 16.93
N ASP A 88 10.53 16.51 15.91
CA ASP A 88 10.30 17.14 14.60
C ASP A 88 9.20 16.37 13.83
N ASP A 89 8.85 16.87 12.65
CA ASP A 89 7.87 16.25 11.76
C ASP A 89 8.55 15.53 10.61
N TRP A 90 8.16 14.29 10.33
CA TRP A 90 8.85 13.38 9.44
C TRP A 90 7.91 12.77 8.40
N VAL A 91 8.20 12.98 7.12
CA VAL A 91 7.57 12.22 6.04
C VAL A 91 8.33 10.89 5.89
N ILE A 92 7.57 9.79 5.96
CA ILE A 92 8.07 8.44 5.76
C ILE A 92 7.34 7.83 4.58
N ALA A 93 8.07 7.53 3.53
CA ALA A 93 7.58 7.10 2.23
C ALA A 93 8.65 6.28 1.52
N THR A 94 8.31 5.66 0.39
CA THR A 94 9.31 4.92 -0.41
C THR A 94 9.88 5.72 -1.57
N ASN A 95 9.18 6.78 -1.98
CA ASN A 95 9.43 7.52 -3.21
C ASN A 95 9.22 6.66 -4.49
N GLU A 96 8.63 5.48 -4.33
CA GLU A 96 8.20 4.62 -5.43
C GLU A 96 6.69 4.75 -5.61
N GLU A 97 6.26 5.13 -6.79
CA GLU A 97 4.86 5.26 -7.13
C GLU A 97 4.39 4.08 -7.97
N MET A 98 3.16 3.66 -7.71
CA MET A 98 2.55 2.55 -8.45
C MET A 98 1.04 2.73 -8.53
N THR A 99 0.45 2.42 -9.67
CA THR A 99 -1.00 2.33 -9.82
C THR A 99 -1.54 1.03 -9.19
N VAL A 100 -2.81 1.03 -8.82
CA VAL A 100 -3.49 -0.21 -8.38
C VAL A 100 -3.38 -1.30 -9.46
N LYS A 101 -3.49 -0.93 -10.74
CA LYS A 101 -3.35 -1.86 -11.87
C LYS A 101 -1.97 -2.49 -11.96
N GLU A 102 -0.91 -1.70 -11.75
CA GLU A 102 0.47 -2.21 -11.74
C GLU A 102 0.70 -3.16 -10.57
N PHE A 103 0.18 -2.84 -9.38
CA PHE A 103 0.22 -3.74 -8.23
C PHE A 103 -0.45 -5.09 -8.54
N ILE A 104 -1.64 -5.06 -9.16
CA ILE A 104 -2.34 -6.27 -9.61
C ILE A 104 -1.48 -7.08 -10.58
N ASN A 105 -0.89 -6.43 -11.59
CA ASN A 105 -0.06 -7.09 -12.59
C ASN A 105 1.17 -7.77 -11.96
N LYS A 106 1.83 -7.10 -11.01
CA LYS A 106 2.94 -7.68 -10.25
C LYS A 106 2.51 -8.90 -9.44
N CYS A 107 1.41 -8.80 -8.69
CA CYS A 107 0.86 -9.94 -7.92
C CYS A 107 0.48 -11.12 -8.84
N ALA A 108 -0.22 -10.85 -9.94
CA ALA A 108 -0.63 -11.87 -10.90
C ALA A 108 0.59 -12.59 -11.51
N LYS A 109 1.63 -11.84 -11.90
CA LYS A 109 2.89 -12.40 -12.41
C LYS A 109 3.54 -13.35 -11.41
N LYS A 110 3.62 -12.97 -10.14
CA LYS A 110 4.18 -13.80 -9.05
C LYS A 110 3.38 -15.10 -8.82
N LEU A 111 2.09 -15.07 -9.09
CA LEU A 111 1.21 -16.23 -9.01
C LEU A 111 1.12 -17.05 -10.31
N ASN A 112 1.92 -16.73 -11.33
CA ASN A 112 1.84 -17.35 -12.66
C ASN A 112 0.44 -17.24 -13.28
N ILE A 113 -0.21 -16.07 -13.11
CA ILE A 113 -1.47 -15.71 -13.75
C ILE A 113 -1.16 -14.71 -14.86
N THR A 114 -1.51 -15.02 -16.10
CA THR A 114 -1.29 -14.15 -17.25
C THR A 114 -2.55 -13.34 -17.52
N LEU A 115 -2.52 -12.04 -17.19
CA LEU A 115 -3.65 -11.15 -17.37
C LEU A 115 -3.73 -10.59 -18.80
N GLN A 116 -4.95 -10.54 -19.33
CA GLN A 116 -5.31 -9.79 -20.51
C GLN A 116 -6.36 -8.75 -20.13
N TRP A 117 -6.00 -7.49 -20.18
CA TRP A 117 -6.91 -6.38 -19.94
C TRP A 117 -7.74 -6.08 -21.19
N LYS A 118 -9.05 -5.87 -21.01
CA LYS A 118 -9.99 -5.46 -22.05
C LYS A 118 -10.82 -4.28 -21.59
N PHE A 119 -11.21 -3.45 -22.55
CA PHE A 119 -11.99 -2.22 -22.35
C PHE A 119 -11.22 -1.17 -21.53
N LYS A 120 -11.90 -0.09 -21.13
CA LYS A 120 -11.36 1.00 -20.30
C LYS A 120 -12.43 1.55 -19.37
N GLY A 121 -11.99 2.24 -18.33
CA GLY A 121 -12.85 2.88 -17.34
C GLY A 121 -13.68 1.85 -16.60
N ILE A 122 -14.96 2.14 -16.37
CA ILE A 122 -15.83 1.29 -15.58
C ILE A 122 -16.13 -0.09 -16.20
N LYS A 123 -15.96 -0.23 -17.52
CA LYS A 123 -16.13 -1.49 -18.23
C LYS A 123 -14.85 -2.32 -18.29
N GLU A 124 -13.76 -1.83 -17.72
CA GLU A 124 -12.47 -2.51 -17.75
C GLU A 124 -12.52 -3.82 -16.97
N ILE A 125 -11.99 -4.87 -17.58
CA ILE A 125 -11.90 -6.21 -16.99
C ILE A 125 -10.52 -6.81 -17.25
N ALA A 126 -10.12 -7.74 -16.38
CA ALA A 126 -8.97 -8.59 -16.67
C ALA A 126 -9.42 -10.06 -16.79
N ILE A 127 -8.93 -10.69 -17.84
CA ILE A 127 -9.15 -12.10 -18.17
C ILE A 127 -7.84 -12.85 -17.92
N ASP A 128 -7.90 -13.97 -17.23
CA ASP A 128 -6.77 -14.90 -17.17
C ASP A 128 -6.68 -15.62 -18.53
N LYS A 129 -5.55 -15.48 -19.22
CA LYS A 129 -5.32 -16.07 -20.55
C LYS A 129 -5.40 -17.59 -20.55
N ASN A 130 -5.06 -18.24 -19.44
CA ASN A 130 -5.04 -19.69 -19.34
C ASN A 130 -6.44 -20.27 -19.17
N SER A 131 -7.20 -19.75 -18.20
CA SER A 131 -8.55 -20.24 -17.93
C SER A 131 -9.63 -19.60 -18.82
N LYS A 132 -9.31 -18.55 -19.57
CA LYS A 132 -10.24 -17.72 -20.36
C LYS A 132 -11.35 -17.06 -19.53
N LYS A 133 -11.24 -17.05 -18.19
CA LYS A 133 -12.23 -16.49 -17.30
C LYS A 133 -11.92 -15.04 -16.93
N THR A 134 -12.96 -14.23 -16.79
CA THR A 134 -12.82 -12.88 -16.21
C THR A 134 -12.59 -13.00 -14.72
N ILE A 135 -11.43 -12.53 -14.26
CA ILE A 135 -11.01 -12.64 -12.86
C ILE A 135 -10.94 -11.30 -12.13
N ILE A 136 -11.00 -10.18 -12.87
CA ILE A 136 -11.09 -8.84 -12.29
C ILE A 136 -12.18 -8.04 -13.00
N LYS A 137 -12.99 -7.32 -12.22
CA LYS A 137 -14.05 -6.41 -12.69
C LYS A 137 -13.99 -5.10 -11.93
N ILE A 138 -14.49 -4.04 -12.54
CA ILE A 138 -14.70 -2.74 -11.92
C ILE A 138 -16.17 -2.55 -11.56
N ASP A 139 -16.42 -1.94 -10.40
CA ASP A 139 -17.78 -1.59 -9.95
C ASP A 139 -17.76 -0.17 -9.35
N LYS A 140 -18.73 0.65 -9.77
CA LYS A 140 -18.91 2.04 -9.31
C LYS A 140 -19.00 2.18 -7.80
N LYS A 141 -19.59 1.21 -7.11
CA LYS A 141 -19.75 1.24 -5.64
C LYS A 141 -18.44 1.30 -4.87
N TYR A 142 -17.32 0.91 -5.51
CA TYR A 142 -15.98 0.96 -4.91
C TYR A 142 -15.20 2.23 -5.27
N PHE A 143 -15.77 3.16 -6.05
CA PHE A 143 -15.19 4.47 -6.24
C PHE A 143 -15.51 5.34 -5.03
N ARG A 144 -14.50 6.00 -4.50
CA ARG A 144 -14.66 6.89 -3.34
C ARG A 144 -14.85 8.31 -3.82
N PRO A 145 -15.90 9.02 -3.37
CA PRO A 145 -15.99 10.46 -3.60
C PRO A 145 -14.76 11.17 -3.03
N GLY A 146 -14.13 12.06 -3.80
CA GLY A 146 -12.95 12.81 -3.36
C GLY A 146 -11.69 11.95 -3.21
N GLU A 147 -11.59 10.83 -3.94
CA GLU A 147 -10.36 10.04 -3.96
C GLU A 147 -9.20 10.87 -4.52
N VAL A 148 -8.07 10.85 -3.82
CA VAL A 148 -6.84 11.47 -4.30
C VAL A 148 -6.23 10.57 -5.37
N ASP A 149 -6.10 11.09 -6.60
CA ASP A 149 -5.59 10.31 -7.73
C ASP A 149 -4.10 10.03 -7.62
N PHE A 150 -3.33 10.94 -7.03
CA PHE A 150 -1.87 10.85 -6.96
C PHE A 150 -1.37 11.11 -5.54
N LEU A 151 -0.65 10.14 -4.97
CA LEU A 151 0.03 10.26 -3.68
C LEU A 151 1.44 9.67 -3.79
N LYS A 152 2.44 10.55 -3.68
CA LYS A 152 3.87 10.21 -3.62
C LYS A 152 4.52 10.99 -2.48
N GLY A 153 5.28 10.31 -1.65
CA GLY A 153 6.01 10.92 -0.54
C GLY A 153 7.46 11.23 -0.87
N ASP A 154 7.97 12.30 -0.27
CA ASP A 154 9.41 12.61 -0.28
C ASP A 154 9.98 12.39 1.12
N TYR A 155 10.82 11.35 1.26
CA TYR A 155 11.50 11.02 2.52
C TYR A 155 12.91 11.61 2.63
N SER A 156 13.29 12.57 1.82
CA SER A 156 14.63 13.15 1.76
C SER A 156 15.12 13.66 3.11
N LYS A 157 14.25 14.29 3.91
CA LYS A 157 14.55 14.72 5.27
C LYS A 157 14.91 13.53 6.17
N ALA A 158 14.13 12.47 6.18
CA ALA A 158 14.37 11.26 6.96
C ALA A 158 15.68 10.58 6.51
N LYS A 159 15.93 10.50 5.22
CA LYS A 159 17.20 9.98 4.67
C LYS A 159 18.41 10.77 5.14
N LYS A 160 18.33 12.09 5.06
CA LYS A 160 19.46 12.97 5.42
C LYS A 160 19.74 12.97 6.93
N LEU A 161 18.71 13.09 7.76
CA LEU A 161 18.85 13.35 9.20
C LEU A 161 18.76 12.08 10.06
N LEU A 162 17.82 11.16 9.76
CA LEU A 162 17.68 9.89 10.48
C LEU A 162 18.54 8.77 9.89
N LYS A 163 19.20 9.01 8.75
CA LYS A 163 19.89 7.95 7.98
C LYS A 163 18.96 6.76 7.69
N TRP A 164 17.68 7.06 7.54
CA TRP A 164 16.65 6.08 7.21
C TRP A 164 16.38 6.05 5.69
N LYS A 165 16.22 4.86 5.18
CA LYS A 165 15.73 4.59 3.82
C LYS A 165 14.94 3.29 3.81
N PRO A 166 13.95 3.14 2.93
CA PRO A 166 13.27 1.86 2.76
C PRO A 166 14.27 0.79 2.30
N LYS A 167 14.18 -0.40 2.90
CA LYS A 167 15.00 -1.58 2.59
C LYS A 167 14.27 -2.54 1.66
N TYR A 168 12.95 -2.66 1.88
CA TYR A 168 12.08 -3.54 1.13
C TYR A 168 11.54 -2.84 -0.13
N LYS A 169 11.68 -3.50 -1.26
CA LYS A 169 11.08 -3.08 -2.53
C LYS A 169 9.65 -3.56 -2.65
N SER A 170 8.91 -2.99 -3.60
CA SER A 170 7.52 -3.42 -3.88
C SER A 170 7.41 -4.92 -4.17
N ASP A 171 8.41 -5.53 -4.79
CA ASP A 171 8.43 -6.97 -5.08
C ASP A 171 8.62 -7.83 -3.83
N ASP A 172 9.42 -7.36 -2.85
CA ASP A 172 9.61 -8.02 -1.56
C ASP A 172 8.31 -8.00 -0.75
N LEU A 173 7.65 -6.82 -0.71
CA LEU A 173 6.36 -6.64 -0.08
C LEU A 173 5.30 -7.60 -0.65
N ILE A 174 5.20 -7.65 -1.99
CA ILE A 174 4.23 -8.50 -2.67
C ILE A 174 4.50 -9.97 -2.38
N ASN A 175 5.77 -10.39 -2.40
CA ASN A 175 6.15 -11.76 -2.07
C ASN A 175 5.76 -12.14 -0.64
N ASP A 176 6.14 -11.31 0.35
CA ASP A 176 5.82 -11.54 1.77
C ASP A 176 4.30 -11.68 1.99
N MET A 177 3.51 -10.84 1.32
CA MET A 177 2.05 -10.89 1.40
C MET A 177 1.44 -12.12 0.71
N ILE A 178 2.00 -12.55 -0.43
CA ILE A 178 1.53 -13.72 -1.17
C ILE A 178 1.85 -15.01 -0.42
N GLU A 179 3.08 -15.18 0.04
CA GLU A 179 3.49 -16.38 0.79
C GLU A 179 2.64 -16.53 2.05
N TYR A 180 2.51 -15.49 2.86
CA TYR A 180 1.63 -15.51 4.02
C TYR A 180 0.17 -15.91 3.67
N GLU A 181 -0.36 -15.41 2.56
CA GLU A 181 -1.74 -15.73 2.18
C GLU A 181 -1.87 -17.17 1.67
N LYS A 182 -0.83 -17.76 1.06
CA LYS A 182 -0.79 -19.16 0.67
C LYS A 182 -0.77 -20.10 1.89
N ASP A 183 0.10 -19.79 2.86
CA ASP A 183 0.24 -20.59 4.10
C ASP A 183 -1.06 -20.75 4.87
N LEU A 184 -2.02 -19.82 4.69
CA LEU A 184 -3.35 -19.94 5.29
C LEU A 184 -4.23 -21.05 4.65
N TYR A 185 -3.79 -21.64 3.55
CA TYR A 185 -4.54 -22.65 2.80
C TYR A 185 -3.80 -24.00 2.67
N GLU A 186 -2.60 -24.07 3.18
CA GLU A 186 -1.82 -25.31 3.40
C GLU A 186 -2.20 -25.93 4.75
#